data_c7623d25ae07c6d04255b4b2dc24b8e4
#
_entry.id   c7623d25ae07c6d04255b4b2dc24b8e4
#
_cell.length_a   1.000
_cell.length_b   1.000
_cell.length_c   1.000
_cell.angle_alpha   90.00
_cell.angle_beta   90.00
_cell.angle_gamma   90.00
#
_symmetry.space_group_name_H-M   'P 1'
#
loop_
_entity.id
_entity.type
_entity.pdbx_description
1 polymer ?
#
loop_
_entity_poly.entity_id
_entity_poly.type
_entity_poly.pdbx_seq_one_letter_code
_entity_poly.pdbx_strand_id
1 'polypeptide(L)'
;MDGNGSHRIFASPLARRLARERGLDLGAIKGSGPHGRVIKSDIERAPARRARRPEPATREAFSASEIEPVTEQRKMVRAAQPAGPALGSAMSDASVRALYAPGSYALVPHDTMRRVMAERLTLAKQTIPHFYLSLDCKLDALLAARKRLNAMAPEGGPRAFRLSVNDFIIKAMAMALQTVPAANATWTSEGLLLHRSSDVAVAVALPGGGLFTPVIRTAEMKSLSEISNEMKDLASRARSKRLNPHDYQGGTTTISNLGMYGIARFEAVINPPQASILAVGKAEKRPVIKKDAVKIATMMSVTLSVDHRVIDGALGAELLQAFKAFIQDPVTMLA
;
A
#
# COMPACT_ATOMS: atom_id res chain seq x y z
N MET A 1 54.18 18.58 -18.13
CA MET A 1 53.11 19.04 -19.06
C MET A 1 52.42 17.82 -19.63
N ASP A 2 51.45 17.31 -18.95
CA ASP A 2 50.72 16.12 -19.37
C ASP A 2 49.23 16.43 -19.46
N GLY A 3 48.82 16.66 -20.73
CA GLY A 3 47.43 16.95 -21.07
C GLY A 3 46.61 15.67 -21.18
N ASN A 4 45.80 15.38 -20.19
CA ASN A 4 44.82 14.31 -20.26
C ASN A 4 43.56 14.79 -21.01
N GLY A 5 43.60 14.68 -22.36
CA GLY A 5 42.48 15.00 -23.24
C GLY A 5 41.42 13.90 -23.19
N SER A 6 40.38 14.10 -22.43
CA SER A 6 39.18 13.23 -22.49
C SER A 6 38.50 13.37 -23.85
N HIS A 7 38.76 12.43 -24.77
CA HIS A 7 38.08 12.35 -26.06
C HIS A 7 36.59 12.20 -25.89
N ARG A 8 35.83 13.25 -26.16
CA ARG A 8 34.35 13.23 -26.11
C ARG A 8 33.82 12.34 -27.24
N ILE A 9 33.32 11.15 -26.90
CA ILE A 9 32.81 10.18 -27.87
C ILE A 9 31.44 10.66 -28.38
N PHE A 10 31.35 10.93 -29.68
CA PHE A 10 30.11 11.28 -30.36
C PHE A 10 29.36 10.01 -30.77
N ALA A 11 28.24 9.70 -30.12
CA ALA A 11 27.38 8.57 -30.46
C ALA A 11 25.90 8.97 -30.45
N SER A 12 25.10 8.40 -31.33
CA SER A 12 23.66 8.62 -31.35
C SER A 12 22.99 8.02 -30.10
N PRO A 13 21.83 8.55 -29.63
CA PRO A 13 21.13 8.00 -28.46
C PRO A 13 20.83 6.50 -28.59
N LEU A 14 20.45 6.03 -29.79
CA LEU A 14 20.17 4.64 -30.08
C LEU A 14 21.44 3.78 -30.05
N ALA A 15 22.56 4.28 -30.58
CA ALA A 15 23.85 3.57 -30.53
C ALA A 15 24.35 3.41 -29.09
N ARG A 16 24.18 4.42 -28.24
CA ARG A 16 24.51 4.34 -26.79
C ARG A 16 23.70 3.28 -26.06
N ARG A 17 22.40 3.17 -26.37
CA ARG A 17 21.51 2.17 -25.78
C ARG A 17 21.92 0.76 -26.20
N LEU A 18 22.09 0.51 -27.49
CA LEU A 18 22.49 -0.79 -28.03
C LEU A 18 23.89 -1.24 -27.58
N ALA A 19 24.85 -0.32 -27.46
CA ALA A 19 26.18 -0.63 -26.94
C ALA A 19 26.11 -1.09 -25.47
N ARG A 20 25.28 -0.44 -24.64
CA ARG A 20 25.05 -0.84 -23.26
C ARG A 20 24.38 -2.22 -23.16
N GLU A 21 23.37 -2.47 -23.96
CA GLU A 21 22.65 -3.77 -24.02
C GLU A 21 23.58 -4.92 -24.43
N ARG A 22 24.58 -4.67 -25.30
CA ARG A 22 25.55 -5.65 -25.81
C ARG A 22 26.88 -5.66 -25.05
N GLY A 23 27.06 -4.85 -24.03
CA GLY A 23 28.31 -4.76 -23.27
C GLY A 23 29.52 -4.28 -24.08
N LEU A 24 29.31 -3.43 -25.10
CA LEU A 24 30.34 -2.92 -26.00
C LEU A 24 30.84 -1.55 -25.54
N ASP A 25 32.19 -1.34 -25.56
CA ASP A 25 32.79 -0.06 -25.29
C ASP A 25 32.73 0.85 -26.53
N LEU A 26 31.99 1.94 -26.42
CA LEU A 26 31.85 2.94 -27.49
C LEU A 26 33.15 3.61 -27.89
N GLY A 27 34.15 3.64 -26.99
CA GLY A 27 35.48 4.18 -27.29
C GLY A 27 36.30 3.34 -28.27
N ALA A 28 35.98 2.04 -28.32
CA ALA A 28 36.66 1.09 -29.22
C ALA A 28 36.00 0.97 -30.60
N ILE A 29 34.88 1.68 -30.86
CA ILE A 29 34.08 1.57 -32.08
C ILE A 29 34.27 2.85 -32.92
N LYS A 30 34.78 2.69 -34.14
CA LYS A 30 34.93 3.81 -35.09
C LYS A 30 33.55 4.16 -35.67
N GLY A 31 33.06 5.40 -35.43
CA GLY A 31 31.79 5.87 -35.95
C GLY A 31 31.82 6.16 -37.46
N SER A 32 30.82 5.66 -38.20
CA SER A 32 30.63 5.87 -39.64
C SER A 32 29.64 6.99 -39.98
N GLY A 33 28.99 7.61 -38.97
CA GLY A 33 28.03 8.69 -39.17
C GLY A 33 28.72 10.08 -39.37
N PRO A 34 27.93 11.14 -39.69
CA PRO A 34 28.43 12.50 -39.88
C PRO A 34 29.28 12.97 -38.70
N HIS A 35 30.42 13.57 -39.02
CA HIS A 35 31.43 14.02 -38.06
C HIS A 35 32.02 12.92 -37.15
N GLY A 36 32.11 11.67 -37.65
CA GLY A 36 32.65 10.55 -36.88
C GLY A 36 31.73 10.01 -35.78
N ARG A 37 30.44 10.28 -35.86
CA ARG A 37 29.45 9.83 -34.85
C ARG A 37 29.19 8.33 -34.99
N VAL A 38 29.23 7.61 -33.87
CA VAL A 38 28.85 6.19 -33.80
C VAL A 38 27.31 6.07 -33.96
N ILE A 39 26.90 5.32 -34.98
CA ILE A 39 25.49 5.07 -35.32
C ILE A 39 25.11 3.59 -35.07
N LYS A 40 23.83 3.25 -35.18
CA LYS A 40 23.29 1.91 -34.92
C LYS A 40 24.03 0.79 -35.66
N SER A 41 24.30 1.00 -36.98
CA SER A 41 24.96 0.01 -37.81
C SER A 41 26.41 -0.30 -37.38
N ASP A 42 27.10 0.63 -36.72
CA ASP A 42 28.44 0.41 -36.19
C ASP A 42 28.43 -0.55 -35.01
N ILE A 43 27.42 -0.44 -34.15
CA ILE A 43 27.20 -1.35 -33.01
C ILE A 43 26.80 -2.75 -33.49
N GLU A 44 26.01 -2.86 -34.57
CA GLU A 44 25.57 -4.13 -35.12
C GLU A 44 26.70 -4.90 -35.80
N ARG A 45 27.69 -4.19 -36.37
CA ARG A 45 28.88 -4.79 -37.01
C ARG A 45 30.03 -5.07 -36.04
N ALA A 46 29.96 -4.55 -34.80
CA ALA A 46 31.02 -4.77 -33.81
C ALA A 46 30.95 -6.25 -33.31
N PRO A 47 32.10 -7.00 -33.31
CA PRO A 47 32.12 -8.39 -32.85
C PRO A 47 31.81 -8.45 -31.35
N ALA A 48 30.87 -9.31 -30.96
CA ALA A 48 30.52 -9.56 -29.57
C ALA A 48 31.72 -10.14 -28.81
N ARG A 49 32.26 -9.42 -27.85
CA ARG A 49 33.32 -9.90 -26.99
C ARG A 49 32.73 -10.97 -26.04
N ARG A 50 33.03 -12.27 -26.31
CA ARG A 50 32.70 -13.37 -25.40
C ARG A 50 33.30 -13.09 -24.03
N ALA A 51 32.46 -12.93 -23.01
CA ALA A 51 32.86 -12.91 -21.63
C ALA A 51 33.59 -14.22 -21.28
N ARG A 52 34.83 -14.14 -20.84
CA ARG A 52 35.63 -15.26 -20.35
C ARG A 52 34.96 -15.75 -19.05
N ARG A 53 34.43 -16.96 -19.11
CA ARG A 53 33.92 -17.70 -17.95
C ARG A 53 35.14 -18.12 -17.10
N PRO A 54 35.14 -17.93 -15.78
CA PRO A 54 36.20 -18.47 -14.93
C PRO A 54 36.05 -20.00 -14.86
N GLU A 55 37.15 -20.73 -15.11
CA GLU A 55 37.23 -22.17 -14.90
C GLU A 55 37.19 -22.50 -13.39
N PRO A 56 36.62 -23.64 -13.01
CA PRO A 56 36.57 -24.06 -11.61
C PRO A 56 37.96 -24.59 -11.14
N ALA A 57 38.50 -23.98 -10.11
CA ALA A 57 39.70 -24.40 -9.45
C ALA A 57 39.47 -25.77 -8.76
N THR A 58 40.37 -26.70 -8.99
CA THR A 58 40.52 -28.04 -8.44
C THR A 58 40.56 -28.03 -6.90
N ARG A 59 39.78 -28.91 -6.30
CA ARG A 59 39.82 -29.21 -4.88
C ARG A 59 41.10 -29.98 -4.58
N GLU A 60 41.99 -29.43 -3.77
CA GLU A 60 42.96 -30.19 -3.00
C GLU A 60 42.48 -30.32 -1.56
N ALA A 61 42.49 -31.58 -1.13
CA ALA A 61 42.15 -31.98 0.23
C ALA A 61 43.32 -31.65 1.17
N PHE A 62 43.03 -30.89 2.24
CA PHE A 62 43.95 -30.78 3.38
C PHE A 62 43.34 -31.38 4.65
N SER A 63 44.17 -32.21 5.23
CA SER A 63 44.05 -32.99 6.44
C SER A 63 43.78 -32.14 7.69
N ALA A 64 42.97 -32.72 8.58
CA ALA A 64 42.68 -32.18 9.90
C ALA A 64 43.90 -32.33 10.82
N SER A 65 44.31 -31.26 11.48
CA SER A 65 44.97 -31.34 12.80
C SER A 65 44.91 -29.95 13.50
N GLU A 66 44.45 -30.05 14.74
CA GLU A 66 44.69 -29.22 15.92
C GLU A 66 44.12 -27.80 15.98
N ILE A 67 43.15 -27.72 16.88
CA ILE A 67 42.49 -26.49 17.34
C ILE A 67 43.15 -26.05 18.64
N GLU A 68 43.71 -24.85 18.68
CA GLU A 68 43.88 -24.09 19.94
C GLU A 68 43.04 -22.81 19.87
N PRO A 69 42.43 -22.36 20.99
CA PRO A 69 41.51 -21.24 20.96
C PRO A 69 42.22 -19.91 21.15
N VAL A 70 42.31 -19.10 20.13
CA VAL A 70 42.73 -17.69 20.28
C VAL A 70 41.47 -16.80 20.30
N THR A 71 41.21 -16.28 21.50
CA THR A 71 40.20 -15.28 21.77
C THR A 71 40.71 -13.93 21.21
N GLU A 72 40.31 -13.57 20.03
CA GLU A 72 40.47 -12.19 19.52
C GLU A 72 39.09 -11.59 19.17
N GLN A 73 38.79 -10.54 19.93
CA GLN A 73 37.62 -9.68 19.70
C GLN A 73 37.70 -9.02 18.33
N ARG A 74 37.10 -9.63 17.31
CA ARG A 74 36.83 -8.94 16.04
C ARG A 74 35.73 -7.92 16.26
N LYS A 75 36.08 -6.65 16.47
CA LYS A 75 35.19 -5.52 16.21
C LYS A 75 34.73 -5.60 14.75
N MET A 76 33.52 -6.08 14.55
CA MET A 76 32.85 -5.95 13.24
C MET A 76 32.67 -4.46 12.97
N VAL A 77 33.50 -3.90 12.12
CA VAL A 77 33.23 -2.62 11.48
C VAL A 77 32.04 -2.87 10.54
N ARG A 78 30.86 -2.51 11.02
CA ARG A 78 29.64 -2.46 10.22
C ARG A 78 29.88 -1.43 9.12
N ALA A 79 30.12 -1.90 7.90
CA ALA A 79 30.20 -1.03 6.73
C ALA A 79 28.93 -0.19 6.70
N ALA A 80 29.05 1.12 6.83
CA ALA A 80 27.94 2.04 6.70
C ALA A 80 27.40 1.89 5.26
N GLN A 81 26.17 1.42 5.17
CA GLN A 81 25.44 1.51 3.90
C GLN A 81 25.39 3.00 3.52
N PRO A 82 25.62 3.36 2.24
CA PRO A 82 25.49 4.74 1.82
C PRO A 82 24.06 5.21 2.17
N ALA A 83 23.98 6.23 3.04
CA ALA A 83 22.71 6.87 3.34
C ALA A 83 22.12 7.35 2.01
N GLY A 84 20.93 6.85 1.68
CA GLY A 84 20.16 7.42 0.57
C GLY A 84 19.98 8.92 0.77
N PRO A 85 19.62 9.69 -0.26
CA PRO A 85 19.51 11.14 -0.15
C PRO A 85 18.64 11.48 1.05
N ALA A 86 19.19 12.23 2.00
CA ALA A 86 18.48 12.68 3.19
C ALA A 86 17.30 13.53 2.73
N LEU A 87 16.09 12.96 2.76
CA LEU A 87 14.85 13.72 2.69
C LEU A 87 14.92 14.74 3.84
N GLY A 88 14.77 16.02 3.53
CA GLY A 88 15.06 17.17 4.36
C GLY A 88 14.89 16.91 5.85
N SER A 89 15.94 17.12 6.64
CA SER A 89 15.93 16.87 8.07
C SER A 89 14.80 17.68 8.72
N ALA A 90 13.92 17.00 9.43
CA ALA A 90 12.91 17.65 10.23
C ALA A 90 13.61 18.65 11.18
N MET A 91 13.00 19.82 11.42
CA MET A 91 13.50 20.78 12.40
C MET A 91 13.68 20.08 13.76
N SER A 92 14.76 20.42 14.47
CA SER A 92 14.95 19.89 15.83
C SER A 92 13.85 20.39 16.77
N ASP A 93 13.51 19.60 17.78
CA ASP A 93 12.50 19.99 18.81
C ASP A 93 12.82 21.32 19.47
N ALA A 94 14.12 21.63 19.66
CA ALA A 94 14.57 22.91 20.20
C ALA A 94 14.24 24.06 19.22
N SER A 95 14.51 23.87 17.93
CA SER A 95 14.20 24.86 16.89
C SER A 95 12.69 25.09 16.78
N VAL A 96 11.89 24.02 16.86
CA VAL A 96 10.43 24.15 16.84
C VAL A 96 9.94 24.93 18.06
N ARG A 97 10.43 24.62 19.27
CA ARG A 97 10.04 25.33 20.49
C ARG A 97 10.45 26.82 20.49
N ALA A 98 11.58 27.14 19.87
CA ALA A 98 12.04 28.53 19.75
C ALA A 98 11.12 29.44 18.93
N LEU A 99 10.21 28.86 18.10
CA LEU A 99 9.21 29.60 17.32
C LEU A 99 8.04 30.14 18.18
N TYR A 100 7.88 29.66 19.39
CA TYR A 100 6.72 29.98 20.24
C TYR A 100 7.17 30.67 21.52
N ALA A 101 6.39 31.66 21.98
CA ALA A 101 6.68 32.36 23.22
C ALA A 101 6.63 31.41 24.42
N PRO A 102 7.57 31.52 25.40
CA PRO A 102 7.51 30.74 26.61
C PRO A 102 6.18 30.93 27.36
N GLY A 103 5.55 29.83 27.75
CA GLY A 103 4.24 29.85 28.43
C GLY A 103 3.02 29.89 27.51
N SER A 104 3.20 30.03 26.18
CA SER A 104 2.09 29.99 25.21
C SER A 104 1.59 28.57 24.89
N TYR A 105 2.28 27.53 25.34
CA TYR A 105 1.95 26.13 25.10
C TYR A 105 2.21 25.25 26.33
N ALA A 106 1.51 24.11 26.36
CA ALA A 106 1.80 23.04 27.31
C ALA A 106 2.43 21.84 26.55
N LEU A 107 3.56 21.35 27.03
CA LEU A 107 4.18 20.14 26.47
C LEU A 107 3.46 18.91 27.01
N VAL A 108 2.77 18.20 26.11
CA VAL A 108 2.13 16.90 26.41
C VAL A 108 2.99 15.79 25.83
N PRO A 109 3.60 14.91 26.65
CA PRO A 109 4.42 13.82 26.17
C PRO A 109 3.61 12.84 25.28
N HIS A 110 4.25 12.32 24.23
CA HIS A 110 3.64 11.29 23.40
C HIS A 110 3.59 9.95 24.14
N ASP A 111 2.42 9.32 24.14
CA ASP A 111 2.29 7.93 24.55
C ASP A 111 2.92 6.97 23.50
N THR A 112 3.07 5.72 23.88
CA THR A 112 3.69 4.69 23.00
C THR A 112 2.89 4.50 21.71
N MET A 113 1.55 4.54 21.78
CA MET A 113 0.68 4.37 20.61
C MET A 113 0.88 5.52 19.61
N ARG A 114 0.91 6.77 20.09
CA ARG A 114 1.13 7.95 19.25
C ARG A 114 2.51 7.92 18.57
N ARG A 115 3.56 7.48 19.28
CA ARG A 115 4.90 7.32 18.69
C ARG A 115 4.93 6.30 17.58
N VAL A 116 4.41 5.09 17.84
CA VAL A 116 4.34 4.01 16.83
C VAL A 116 3.51 4.46 15.62
N MET A 117 2.38 5.13 15.85
CA MET A 117 1.53 5.64 14.77
C MET A 117 2.27 6.69 13.93
N ALA A 118 2.96 7.65 14.56
CA ALA A 118 3.73 8.67 13.87
C ALA A 118 4.84 8.04 12.99
N GLU A 119 5.61 7.12 13.53
CA GLU A 119 6.66 6.40 12.78
C GLU A 119 6.07 5.65 11.58
N ARG A 120 5.01 4.86 11.77
CA ARG A 120 4.38 4.07 10.71
C ARG A 120 3.77 4.93 9.60
N LEU A 121 3.05 6.00 9.95
CA LEU A 121 2.41 6.86 8.96
C LEU A 121 3.43 7.74 8.22
N THR A 122 4.48 8.20 8.90
CA THR A 122 5.59 8.91 8.26
C THR A 122 6.29 8.00 7.26
N LEU A 123 6.64 6.77 7.67
CA LEU A 123 7.24 5.78 6.80
C LEU A 123 6.35 5.49 5.59
N ALA A 124 5.06 5.28 5.80
CA ALA A 124 4.10 5.02 4.73
C ALA A 124 4.09 6.16 3.69
N LYS A 125 4.06 7.41 4.14
CA LYS A 125 4.05 8.57 3.23
C LYS A 125 5.39 8.79 2.51
N GLN A 126 6.51 8.40 3.12
CA GLN A 126 7.84 8.53 2.52
C GLN A 126 8.16 7.41 1.54
N THR A 127 7.65 6.20 1.76
CA THR A 127 8.09 5.00 1.01
C THR A 127 7.05 4.45 0.04
N ILE A 128 5.77 4.81 0.20
CA ILE A 128 4.69 4.34 -0.65
C ILE A 128 4.25 5.46 -1.59
N PRO A 129 4.39 5.30 -2.91
CA PRO A 129 3.85 6.25 -3.89
C PRO A 129 2.32 6.12 -3.94
N HIS A 130 1.63 6.93 -3.13
CA HIS A 130 0.18 6.92 -3.08
C HIS A 130 -0.44 7.47 -4.36
N PHE A 131 -1.40 6.73 -4.91
CA PHE A 131 -2.27 7.18 -5.98
C PHE A 131 -3.74 7.08 -5.51
N TYR A 132 -4.59 8.02 -5.93
CA TYR A 132 -5.94 8.16 -5.38
C TYR A 132 -6.99 8.09 -6.48
N LEU A 133 -8.03 7.28 -6.27
CA LEU A 133 -9.18 7.17 -7.16
C LEU A 133 -10.45 7.36 -6.35
N SER A 134 -11.39 8.14 -6.87
CA SER A 134 -12.65 8.41 -6.19
C SER A 134 -13.83 8.10 -7.08
N LEU A 135 -14.91 7.59 -6.48
CA LEU A 135 -16.20 7.47 -7.15
C LEU A 135 -17.36 7.62 -6.17
N ASP A 136 -18.54 7.80 -6.72
CA ASP A 136 -19.80 7.87 -5.97
C ASP A 136 -20.59 6.59 -6.14
N CYS A 137 -21.11 6.06 -5.02
CA CYS A 137 -22.00 4.90 -4.96
C CYS A 137 -23.41 5.34 -4.58
N LYS A 138 -24.41 4.79 -5.25
CA LYS A 138 -25.81 4.93 -4.88
C LYS A 138 -26.16 3.87 -3.83
N LEU A 139 -26.74 4.28 -2.69
CA LEU A 139 -27.02 3.41 -1.54
C LEU A 139 -28.47 2.98 -1.40
N ASP A 140 -29.41 3.47 -2.21
CA ASP A 140 -30.86 3.25 -1.97
C ASP A 140 -31.23 1.77 -1.86
N ALA A 141 -30.69 0.92 -2.77
CA ALA A 141 -30.95 -0.53 -2.74
C ALA A 141 -30.30 -1.18 -1.50
N LEU A 142 -29.09 -0.81 -1.13
CA LEU A 142 -28.41 -1.30 0.06
C LEU A 142 -29.19 -0.94 1.34
N LEU A 143 -29.66 0.30 1.45
CA LEU A 143 -30.42 0.76 2.61
C LEU A 143 -31.76 0.01 2.73
N ALA A 144 -32.44 -0.26 1.60
CA ALA A 144 -33.65 -1.04 1.56
C ALA A 144 -33.38 -2.51 1.97
N ALA A 145 -32.32 -3.13 1.41
CA ALA A 145 -31.90 -4.49 1.78
C ALA A 145 -31.56 -4.59 3.27
N ARG A 146 -30.74 -3.65 3.79
CA ARG A 146 -30.39 -3.58 5.21
C ARG A 146 -31.64 -3.48 6.11
N LYS A 147 -32.60 -2.60 5.76
CA LYS A 147 -33.84 -2.44 6.51
C LYS A 147 -34.63 -3.77 6.56
N ARG A 148 -34.76 -4.43 5.41
CA ARG A 148 -35.49 -5.71 5.30
C ARG A 148 -34.78 -6.81 6.10
N LEU A 149 -33.46 -6.97 5.96
CA LEU A 149 -32.71 -8.00 6.69
C LEU A 149 -32.75 -7.76 8.21
N ASN A 150 -32.61 -6.52 8.65
CA ASN A 150 -32.71 -6.19 10.08
C ASN A 150 -34.14 -6.41 10.67
N ALA A 151 -35.18 -6.27 9.86
CA ALA A 151 -36.56 -6.57 10.29
C ALA A 151 -36.83 -8.08 10.42
N MET A 152 -36.01 -8.90 9.72
CA MET A 152 -36.11 -10.38 9.81
C MET A 152 -35.11 -10.96 10.81
N ALA A 153 -34.25 -10.15 11.40
CA ALA A 153 -33.22 -10.60 12.32
C ALA A 153 -33.86 -11.06 13.63
N PRO A 154 -33.40 -12.17 14.22
CA PRO A 154 -33.85 -12.59 15.57
C PRO A 154 -33.54 -11.52 16.60
N GLU A 155 -34.47 -11.24 17.52
CA GLU A 155 -34.31 -10.23 18.57
C GLU A 155 -33.26 -10.62 19.63
N GLY A 156 -32.94 -11.92 19.75
CA GLY A 156 -31.96 -12.43 20.71
C GLY A 156 -31.42 -13.81 20.35
N GLY A 157 -30.48 -14.28 21.17
CA GLY A 157 -29.82 -15.58 21.00
C GLY A 157 -28.62 -15.57 20.05
N PRO A 158 -28.01 -16.75 19.82
CA PRO A 158 -26.71 -16.85 19.09
C PRO A 158 -26.78 -16.47 17.61
N ARG A 159 -27.99 -16.40 17.04
CA ARG A 159 -28.22 -15.99 15.65
C ARG A 159 -28.71 -14.54 15.52
N ALA A 160 -28.75 -13.77 16.63
CA ALA A 160 -29.12 -12.37 16.59
C ALA A 160 -28.04 -11.54 15.86
N PHE A 161 -28.48 -10.60 15.02
CA PHE A 161 -27.61 -9.66 14.34
C PHE A 161 -28.32 -8.33 14.12
N ARG A 162 -27.55 -7.28 13.90
CA ARG A 162 -28.03 -5.97 13.45
C ARG A 162 -27.04 -5.37 12.49
N LEU A 163 -27.37 -5.40 11.21
CA LEU A 163 -26.50 -4.94 10.14
C LEU A 163 -26.37 -3.41 10.12
N SER A 164 -25.16 -2.96 9.98
CA SER A 164 -24.77 -1.58 9.66
C SER A 164 -24.44 -1.45 8.17
N VAL A 165 -24.34 -0.20 7.65
CA VAL A 165 -23.84 0.03 6.29
C VAL A 165 -22.39 -0.44 6.16
N ASN A 166 -21.61 -0.34 7.24
CA ASN A 166 -20.20 -0.73 7.24
C ASN A 166 -20.00 -2.23 6.99
N ASP A 167 -20.93 -3.09 7.45
CA ASP A 167 -20.83 -4.54 7.23
C ASP A 167 -20.98 -4.90 5.75
N PHE A 168 -21.83 -4.17 5.02
CA PHE A 168 -21.95 -4.28 3.56
C PHE A 168 -20.68 -3.75 2.85
N ILE A 169 -20.09 -2.67 3.34
CA ILE A 169 -18.86 -2.10 2.78
C ILE A 169 -17.71 -3.11 2.94
N ILE A 170 -17.58 -3.76 4.11
CA ILE A 170 -16.58 -4.79 4.37
C ILE A 170 -16.77 -5.96 3.39
N LYS A 171 -17.99 -6.49 3.30
CA LYS A 171 -18.32 -7.61 2.39
C LYS A 171 -18.07 -7.25 0.94
N ALA A 172 -18.52 -6.06 0.49
CA ALA A 172 -18.34 -5.58 -0.88
C ALA A 172 -16.85 -5.42 -1.24
N MET A 173 -16.02 -4.89 -0.33
CA MET A 173 -14.58 -4.76 -0.56
C MET A 173 -13.90 -6.12 -0.63
N ALA A 174 -14.26 -7.05 0.25
CA ALA A 174 -13.73 -8.40 0.24
C ALA A 174 -14.04 -9.13 -1.08
N MET A 175 -15.28 -9.06 -1.55
CA MET A 175 -15.70 -9.67 -2.81
C MET A 175 -15.10 -8.96 -4.04
N ALA A 176 -14.93 -7.64 -3.98
CA ALA A 176 -14.27 -6.90 -5.05
C ALA A 176 -12.80 -7.33 -5.22
N LEU A 177 -12.08 -7.59 -4.12
CA LEU A 177 -10.71 -8.13 -4.16
C LEU A 177 -10.66 -9.56 -4.72
N GLN A 178 -11.70 -10.36 -4.54
CA GLN A 178 -11.81 -11.68 -5.20
C GLN A 178 -12.15 -11.57 -6.68
N THR A 179 -12.93 -10.57 -7.07
CA THR A 179 -13.25 -10.27 -8.48
C THR A 179 -12.02 -9.73 -9.24
N VAL A 180 -11.15 -8.99 -8.54
CA VAL A 180 -9.94 -8.37 -9.10
C VAL A 180 -8.70 -8.83 -8.29
N PRO A 181 -8.29 -10.11 -8.42
CA PRO A 181 -7.26 -10.71 -7.55
C PRO A 181 -5.90 -10.02 -7.64
N ALA A 182 -5.55 -9.41 -8.77
CA ALA A 182 -4.31 -8.67 -8.95
C ALA A 182 -4.20 -7.44 -8.01
N ALA A 183 -5.34 -6.88 -7.58
CA ALA A 183 -5.37 -5.79 -6.61
C ALA A 183 -5.26 -6.26 -5.15
N ASN A 184 -5.43 -7.57 -4.89
CA ASN A 184 -5.29 -8.16 -3.55
C ASN A 184 -3.84 -8.59 -3.31
N ALA A 185 -2.93 -7.63 -3.23
CA ALA A 185 -1.50 -7.88 -3.20
C ALA A 185 -0.75 -6.99 -2.20
N THR A 186 0.46 -7.39 -1.85
CA THR A 186 1.38 -6.64 -1.00
C THR A 186 2.74 -6.50 -1.71
N TRP A 187 3.34 -5.31 -1.65
CA TRP A 187 4.67 -5.05 -2.18
C TRP A 187 5.75 -5.60 -1.26
N THR A 188 6.72 -6.35 -1.82
CA THR A 188 7.99 -6.68 -1.17
C THR A 188 9.16 -6.38 -2.10
N SER A 189 10.38 -6.32 -1.58
CA SER A 189 11.60 -6.13 -2.40
C SER A 189 11.87 -7.30 -3.35
N GLU A 190 11.34 -8.49 -3.05
CA GLU A 190 11.53 -9.70 -3.86
C GLU A 190 10.42 -9.88 -4.91
N GLY A 191 9.25 -9.25 -4.72
CA GLY A 191 8.11 -9.37 -5.63
C GLY A 191 6.78 -9.03 -4.97
N LEU A 192 5.68 -9.31 -5.66
CA LEU A 192 4.33 -9.12 -5.16
C LEU A 192 3.83 -10.38 -4.44
N LEU A 193 3.32 -10.22 -3.22
CA LEU A 193 2.57 -11.27 -2.54
C LEU A 193 1.10 -11.15 -2.96
N LEU A 194 0.63 -12.05 -3.81
CA LEU A 194 -0.78 -12.15 -4.19
C LEU A 194 -1.54 -12.95 -3.14
N HIS A 195 -2.52 -12.32 -2.49
CA HIS A 195 -3.30 -12.94 -1.43
C HIS A 195 -4.48 -13.73 -2.01
N ARG A 196 -4.72 -14.92 -1.47
CA ARG A 196 -5.86 -15.78 -1.87
C ARG A 196 -7.15 -15.37 -1.17
N SER A 197 -7.06 -14.94 0.08
CA SER A 197 -8.18 -14.46 0.89
C SER A 197 -8.21 -12.94 0.95
N SER A 198 -9.38 -12.38 1.24
CA SER A 198 -9.59 -10.95 1.47
C SER A 198 -9.72 -10.68 2.97
N ASP A 199 -8.62 -10.32 3.60
CA ASP A 199 -8.56 -9.99 5.02
C ASP A 199 -8.73 -8.48 5.18
N VAL A 200 -9.92 -8.04 5.56
CA VAL A 200 -10.29 -6.62 5.58
C VAL A 200 -10.07 -6.03 6.97
N ALA A 201 -9.12 -5.11 7.09
CA ALA A 201 -8.93 -4.33 8.30
C ALA A 201 -9.91 -3.15 8.35
N VAL A 202 -10.37 -2.78 9.54
CA VAL A 202 -11.29 -1.65 9.73
C VAL A 202 -10.75 -0.69 10.77
N ALA A 203 -10.61 0.58 10.40
CA ALA A 203 -10.12 1.62 11.30
C ALA A 203 -11.13 1.92 12.42
N VAL A 204 -10.75 1.69 13.67
CA VAL A 204 -11.55 1.95 14.88
C VAL A 204 -10.87 2.98 15.75
N ALA A 205 -11.47 4.17 15.85
CA ALA A 205 -10.99 5.25 16.72
C ALA A 205 -11.18 4.89 18.20
N LEU A 206 -10.21 5.27 19.03
CA LEU A 206 -10.21 5.01 20.45
C LEU A 206 -10.63 6.26 21.26
N PRO A 207 -11.32 6.08 22.38
CA PRO A 207 -11.51 7.16 23.35
C PRO A 207 -10.14 7.69 23.83
N GLY A 208 -9.98 9.01 23.85
CA GLY A 208 -8.72 9.66 24.24
C GLY A 208 -7.66 9.74 23.15
N GLY A 209 -7.99 9.32 21.93
CA GLY A 209 -7.08 9.35 20.78
C GLY A 209 -6.42 7.99 20.51
N GLY A 210 -5.86 7.88 19.29
CA GLY A 210 -5.30 6.63 18.78
C GLY A 210 -6.29 5.85 17.94
N LEU A 211 -5.77 4.81 17.28
CA LEU A 211 -6.48 4.01 16.30
C LEU A 211 -6.02 2.54 16.39
N PHE A 212 -6.96 1.61 16.33
CA PHE A 212 -6.70 0.21 16.00
C PHE A 212 -7.33 -0.14 14.65
N THR A 213 -6.74 -1.11 13.97
CA THR A 213 -7.24 -1.64 12.69
C THR A 213 -7.50 -3.14 12.81
N PRO A 214 -8.52 -3.57 13.60
CA PRO A 214 -8.86 -4.99 13.66
C PRO A 214 -9.21 -5.54 12.29
N VAL A 215 -8.92 -6.83 12.07
CA VAL A 215 -8.99 -7.51 10.78
C VAL A 215 -10.12 -8.54 10.79
N ILE A 216 -11.07 -8.39 9.87
CA ILE A 216 -12.04 -9.45 9.52
C ILE A 216 -11.35 -10.35 8.50
N ARG A 217 -10.99 -11.56 8.91
CA ARG A 217 -10.27 -12.50 8.04
C ARG A 217 -11.24 -13.24 7.14
N THR A 218 -10.78 -13.59 5.92
CA THR A 218 -11.58 -14.30 4.91
C THR A 218 -13.00 -13.72 4.78
N ALA A 219 -13.08 -12.39 4.73
CA ALA A 219 -14.36 -11.68 4.79
C ALA A 219 -15.26 -12.00 3.59
N GLU A 220 -14.68 -12.45 2.47
CA GLU A 220 -15.40 -12.94 1.29
C GLU A 220 -16.22 -14.18 1.57
N MET A 221 -15.79 -15.03 2.50
CA MET A 221 -16.49 -16.28 2.85
C MET A 221 -17.56 -16.08 3.93
N LYS A 222 -17.50 -14.98 4.68
CA LYS A 222 -18.42 -14.72 5.80
C LYS A 222 -19.73 -14.12 5.33
N SER A 223 -20.81 -14.52 5.98
CA SER A 223 -22.11 -13.86 5.84
C SER A 223 -22.09 -12.43 6.43
N LEU A 224 -23.03 -11.59 6.03
CA LEU A 224 -23.19 -10.25 6.60
C LEU A 224 -23.42 -10.27 8.13
N SER A 225 -24.13 -11.28 8.65
CA SER A 225 -24.37 -11.43 10.07
C SER A 225 -23.11 -11.79 10.85
N GLU A 226 -22.27 -12.68 10.31
CA GLU A 226 -20.96 -13.01 10.90
C GLU A 226 -20.04 -11.81 10.91
N ILE A 227 -19.92 -11.09 9.78
CA ILE A 227 -19.13 -9.85 9.69
C ILE A 227 -19.63 -8.83 10.73
N SER A 228 -20.95 -8.62 10.83
CA SER A 228 -21.53 -7.67 11.77
C SER A 228 -21.21 -8.00 13.23
N ASN A 229 -21.35 -9.26 13.61
CA ASN A 229 -21.12 -9.71 14.99
C ASN A 229 -19.63 -9.69 15.35
N GLU A 230 -18.76 -10.19 14.47
CA GLU A 230 -17.30 -10.14 14.63
C GLU A 230 -16.79 -8.71 14.72
N MET A 231 -17.28 -7.82 13.82
CA MET A 231 -16.86 -6.40 13.85
C MET A 231 -17.28 -5.69 15.14
N LYS A 232 -18.45 -6.00 15.69
CA LYS A 232 -18.91 -5.45 16.99
C LYS A 232 -18.02 -5.92 18.14
N ASP A 233 -17.69 -7.21 18.18
CA ASP A 233 -16.77 -7.76 19.20
C ASP A 233 -15.40 -7.12 19.09
N LEU A 234 -14.80 -7.14 17.90
CA LEU A 234 -13.49 -6.51 17.65
C LEU A 234 -13.48 -5.02 18.02
N ALA A 235 -14.52 -4.26 17.64
CA ALA A 235 -14.61 -2.85 17.97
C ALA A 235 -14.77 -2.60 19.49
N SER A 236 -15.51 -3.47 20.20
CA SER A 236 -15.63 -3.42 21.66
C SER A 236 -14.29 -3.70 22.35
N ARG A 237 -13.60 -4.76 21.92
CA ARG A 237 -12.27 -5.12 22.44
C ARG A 237 -11.21 -4.05 22.09
N ALA A 238 -11.29 -3.42 20.90
CA ALA A 238 -10.43 -2.30 20.54
C ALA A 238 -10.58 -1.12 21.51
N ARG A 239 -11.82 -0.66 21.75
CA ARG A 239 -12.09 0.48 22.65
C ARG A 239 -11.68 0.21 24.09
N SER A 240 -11.76 -1.04 24.54
CA SER A 240 -11.26 -1.46 25.86
C SER A 240 -9.79 -1.84 25.89
N LYS A 241 -9.04 -1.65 24.78
CA LYS A 241 -7.61 -1.99 24.60
C LYS A 241 -7.30 -3.46 24.93
N ARG A 242 -8.22 -4.38 24.57
CA ARG A 242 -8.11 -5.84 24.81
C ARG A 242 -7.96 -6.65 23.53
N LEU A 243 -7.52 -6.03 22.43
CA LEU A 243 -7.17 -6.75 21.21
C LEU A 243 -5.83 -7.47 21.40
N ASN A 244 -5.76 -8.72 20.95
CA ASN A 244 -4.52 -9.46 20.81
C ASN A 244 -3.79 -9.04 19.51
N PRO A 245 -2.47 -9.20 19.41
CA PRO A 245 -1.72 -8.90 18.17
C PRO A 245 -2.31 -9.56 16.91
N HIS A 246 -2.77 -10.80 17.02
CA HIS A 246 -3.45 -11.53 15.95
C HIS A 246 -4.71 -10.81 15.42
N ASP A 247 -5.44 -10.07 16.26
CA ASP A 247 -6.68 -9.41 15.86
C ASP A 247 -6.45 -8.20 14.93
N TYR A 248 -5.25 -7.60 14.91
CA TYR A 248 -4.96 -6.37 14.14
C TYR A 248 -3.69 -6.43 13.30
N GLN A 249 -2.92 -7.53 13.34
CA GLN A 249 -1.77 -7.71 12.47
C GLN A 249 -2.17 -8.37 11.15
N GLY A 250 -1.50 -7.98 10.06
CA GLY A 250 -1.82 -8.46 8.72
C GLY A 250 -2.98 -7.69 8.10
N GLY A 251 -3.86 -8.42 7.39
CA GLY A 251 -4.88 -7.81 6.54
C GLY A 251 -4.34 -7.47 5.16
N THR A 252 -5.19 -7.51 4.14
CA THR A 252 -4.80 -7.24 2.76
C THR A 252 -5.21 -5.84 2.30
N THR A 253 -6.24 -5.27 2.92
CA THR A 253 -6.70 -3.89 2.70
C THR A 253 -7.28 -3.32 4.00
N THR A 254 -7.42 -2.00 4.04
CA THR A 254 -8.07 -1.31 5.18
C THR A 254 -9.28 -0.50 4.72
N ILE A 255 -10.30 -0.41 5.55
CA ILE A 255 -11.43 0.51 5.40
C ILE A 255 -11.36 1.56 6.52
N SER A 256 -11.40 2.84 6.13
CA SER A 256 -11.52 3.98 7.04
C SER A 256 -12.84 4.70 6.78
N ASN A 257 -13.76 4.70 7.75
CA ASN A 257 -15.08 5.30 7.59
C ASN A 257 -15.25 6.51 8.50
N LEU A 258 -15.33 7.71 7.90
CA LEU A 258 -15.59 8.98 8.59
C LEU A 258 -16.98 9.55 8.29
N GLY A 259 -17.87 8.75 7.69
CA GLY A 259 -19.23 9.17 7.37
C GLY A 259 -20.05 9.58 8.60
N MET A 260 -19.82 8.93 9.74
CA MET A 260 -20.46 9.27 11.02
C MET A 260 -20.04 10.64 11.57
N TYR A 261 -18.88 11.16 11.14
CA TYR A 261 -18.40 12.50 11.49
C TYR A 261 -18.82 13.58 10.50
N GLY A 262 -19.67 13.25 9.52
CA GLY A 262 -20.17 14.20 8.53
C GLY A 262 -19.20 14.51 7.38
N ILE A 263 -18.05 13.84 7.31
CA ILE A 263 -17.05 14.04 6.26
C ILE A 263 -17.57 13.49 4.93
N ALA A 264 -17.64 14.33 3.92
CA ALA A 264 -18.16 13.95 2.61
C ALA A 264 -17.15 13.14 1.79
N ARG A 265 -15.86 13.53 1.83
CA ARG A 265 -14.76 12.87 1.10
C ARG A 265 -13.43 13.13 1.81
N PHE A 266 -12.55 12.17 1.82
CA PHE A 266 -11.18 12.30 2.32
C PHE A 266 -10.28 11.25 1.69
N GLU A 267 -8.98 11.42 1.82
CA GLU A 267 -7.94 10.50 1.40
C GLU A 267 -7.25 9.92 2.63
N ALA A 268 -7.17 8.59 2.71
CA ALA A 268 -6.54 7.91 3.84
C ALA A 268 -5.08 7.56 3.51
N VAL A 269 -4.23 7.55 4.54
CA VAL A 269 -2.85 7.04 4.43
C VAL A 269 -2.90 5.52 4.47
N ILE A 270 -2.21 4.87 3.53
CA ILE A 270 -2.11 3.41 3.48
C ILE A 270 -1.48 2.89 4.77
N ASN A 271 -2.01 1.79 5.30
CA ASN A 271 -1.48 1.11 6.47
C ASN A 271 -0.52 -0.01 6.03
N PRO A 272 0.82 0.19 6.05
CA PRO A 272 1.75 -0.84 5.61
C PRO A 272 1.61 -2.13 6.42
N PRO A 273 1.80 -3.32 5.81
CA PRO A 273 2.29 -3.58 4.45
C PRO A 273 1.19 -3.66 3.38
N GLN A 274 -0.04 -3.27 3.67
CA GLN A 274 -1.16 -3.32 2.73
C GLN A 274 -0.93 -2.39 1.54
N ALA A 275 -1.46 -2.76 0.37
CA ALA A 275 -1.34 -1.95 -0.84
C ALA A 275 -2.54 -1.01 -1.08
N SER A 276 -3.58 -1.08 -0.26
CA SER A 276 -4.76 -0.24 -0.44
C SER A 276 -5.47 0.12 0.86
N ILE A 277 -6.17 1.25 0.85
CA ILE A 277 -7.10 1.67 1.88
C ILE A 277 -8.29 2.40 1.25
N LEU A 278 -9.51 2.00 1.64
CA LEU A 278 -10.75 2.63 1.19
C LEU A 278 -11.24 3.64 2.23
N ALA A 279 -11.22 4.91 1.87
CA ALA A 279 -11.82 6.01 2.64
C ALA A 279 -13.30 6.14 2.28
N VAL A 280 -14.18 6.11 3.28
CA VAL A 280 -15.63 6.12 3.12
C VAL A 280 -16.20 7.40 3.72
N GLY A 281 -16.85 8.20 2.88
CA GLY A 281 -17.53 9.42 3.28
C GLY A 281 -18.97 9.20 3.75
N LYS A 282 -19.62 10.29 4.14
CA LYS A 282 -21.03 10.26 4.60
C LYS A 282 -22.00 9.85 3.48
N ALA A 283 -23.04 9.15 3.87
CA ALA A 283 -24.22 8.95 3.04
C ALA A 283 -25.13 10.20 3.12
N GLU A 284 -25.45 10.81 1.99
CA GLU A 284 -26.31 11.97 1.95
C GLU A 284 -27.21 11.95 0.72
N LYS A 285 -28.34 12.65 0.79
CA LYS A 285 -29.24 12.84 -0.35
C LYS A 285 -28.63 13.84 -1.33
N ARG A 286 -28.47 13.42 -2.61
CA ARG A 286 -27.96 14.26 -3.70
C ARG A 286 -28.91 14.20 -4.90
N PRO A 287 -29.03 15.28 -5.70
CA PRO A 287 -29.67 15.19 -7.00
C PRO A 287 -28.82 14.33 -7.94
N VAL A 288 -29.47 13.41 -8.64
CA VAL A 288 -28.85 12.56 -9.67
C VAL A 288 -29.70 12.57 -10.91
N ILE A 289 -29.09 12.50 -12.10
CA ILE A 289 -29.80 12.37 -13.36
C ILE A 289 -30.08 10.88 -13.59
N LYS A 290 -31.36 10.54 -13.79
CA LYS A 290 -31.80 9.20 -14.17
C LYS A 290 -32.88 9.28 -15.24
N LYS A 291 -32.64 8.73 -16.45
CA LYS A 291 -33.53 8.79 -17.61
C LYS A 291 -33.95 10.25 -17.89
N ASP A 292 -32.95 11.12 -18.03
CA ASP A 292 -33.07 12.57 -18.32
C ASP A 292 -33.91 13.39 -17.33
N ALA A 293 -34.20 12.82 -16.15
CA ALA A 293 -34.90 13.50 -15.07
C ALA A 293 -34.04 13.58 -13.81
N VAL A 294 -34.08 14.72 -13.13
CA VAL A 294 -33.46 14.90 -11.82
C VAL A 294 -34.24 14.10 -10.78
N LYS A 295 -33.55 13.23 -10.06
CA LYS A 295 -34.09 12.43 -8.94
C LYS A 295 -33.21 12.60 -7.70
N ILE A 296 -33.81 12.46 -6.54
CA ILE A 296 -33.05 12.42 -5.28
C ILE A 296 -32.64 10.97 -5.01
N ALA A 297 -31.35 10.75 -4.77
CA ALA A 297 -30.80 9.45 -4.35
C ALA A 297 -29.89 9.63 -3.14
N THR A 298 -29.77 8.59 -2.32
CA THR A 298 -28.74 8.55 -1.27
C THR A 298 -27.42 8.14 -1.88
N MET A 299 -26.45 9.04 -1.83
CA MET A 299 -25.12 8.86 -2.40
C MET A 299 -24.05 8.81 -1.32
N MET A 300 -23.01 8.02 -1.56
CA MET A 300 -21.83 7.92 -0.72
C MET A 300 -20.59 8.05 -1.61
N SER A 301 -19.68 8.97 -1.26
CA SER A 301 -18.40 9.06 -1.93
C SER A 301 -17.38 8.15 -1.23
N VAL A 302 -16.60 7.45 -2.03
CA VAL A 302 -15.46 6.66 -1.56
C VAL A 302 -14.20 7.07 -2.30
N THR A 303 -13.05 7.02 -1.61
CA THR A 303 -11.74 7.25 -2.20
C THR A 303 -10.84 6.06 -1.85
N LEU A 304 -10.28 5.44 -2.86
CA LEU A 304 -9.30 4.37 -2.73
C LEU A 304 -7.90 4.99 -2.85
N SER A 305 -7.10 4.87 -1.79
CA SER A 305 -5.65 5.14 -1.85
C SER A 305 -4.94 3.84 -2.12
N VAL A 306 -4.06 3.82 -3.12
CA VAL A 306 -3.32 2.62 -3.53
C VAL A 306 -1.83 2.87 -3.57
N ASP A 307 -1.05 1.81 -3.33
CA ASP A 307 0.38 1.77 -3.62
C ASP A 307 0.56 1.60 -5.14
N HIS A 308 1.00 2.68 -5.81
CA HIS A 308 1.12 2.68 -7.28
C HIS A 308 2.19 1.74 -7.83
N ARG A 309 2.99 1.12 -6.96
CA ARG A 309 3.90 0.02 -7.35
C ARG A 309 3.18 -1.30 -7.54
N VAL A 310 2.00 -1.45 -6.91
CA VAL A 310 1.17 -2.68 -6.91
C VAL A 310 -0.05 -2.50 -7.77
N ILE A 311 -0.76 -1.38 -7.60
CA ILE A 311 -2.06 -1.10 -8.22
C ILE A 311 -1.91 0.16 -9.06
N ASP A 312 -1.99 0.01 -10.38
CA ASP A 312 -2.03 1.14 -11.31
C ASP A 312 -3.44 1.74 -11.43
N GLY A 313 -3.58 2.77 -12.27
CA GLY A 313 -4.86 3.47 -12.44
C GLY A 313 -5.98 2.59 -13.02
N ALA A 314 -5.66 1.68 -13.95
CA ALA A 314 -6.64 0.79 -14.57
C ALA A 314 -7.11 -0.27 -13.58
N LEU A 315 -6.17 -0.96 -12.91
CA LEU A 315 -6.46 -1.98 -11.91
C LEU A 315 -7.24 -1.40 -10.71
N GLY A 316 -6.87 -0.20 -10.24
CA GLY A 316 -7.59 0.51 -9.18
C GLY A 316 -9.01 0.92 -9.59
N ALA A 317 -9.21 1.32 -10.86
CA ALA A 317 -10.54 1.61 -11.39
C ALA A 317 -11.41 0.35 -11.49
N GLU A 318 -10.85 -0.78 -11.94
CA GLU A 318 -11.54 -2.08 -11.96
C GLU A 318 -11.99 -2.50 -10.55
N LEU A 319 -11.09 -2.40 -9.55
CA LEU A 319 -11.40 -2.71 -8.17
C LEU A 319 -12.55 -1.83 -7.63
N LEU A 320 -12.50 -0.52 -7.89
CA LEU A 320 -13.57 0.39 -7.47
C LEU A 320 -14.89 0.14 -8.19
N GLN A 321 -14.87 -0.23 -9.48
CA GLN A 321 -16.09 -0.58 -10.21
C GLN A 321 -16.71 -1.89 -9.68
N ALA A 322 -15.90 -2.90 -9.37
CA ALA A 322 -16.36 -4.13 -8.73
C ALA A 322 -16.98 -3.83 -7.35
N PHE A 323 -16.30 -3.04 -6.51
CA PHE A 323 -16.85 -2.57 -5.23
C PHE A 323 -18.18 -1.84 -5.39
N LYS A 324 -18.26 -0.89 -6.34
CA LYS A 324 -19.50 -0.14 -6.62
C LYS A 324 -20.64 -1.04 -7.05
N ALA A 325 -20.37 -2.06 -7.88
CA ALA A 325 -21.38 -3.00 -8.33
C ALA A 325 -22.03 -3.72 -7.13
N PHE A 326 -21.22 -4.26 -6.20
CA PHE A 326 -21.71 -4.91 -4.99
C PHE A 326 -22.48 -3.96 -4.08
N ILE A 327 -22.02 -2.74 -3.89
CA ILE A 327 -22.70 -1.73 -3.07
C ILE A 327 -24.05 -1.33 -3.67
N GLN A 328 -24.14 -1.18 -4.99
CA GLN A 328 -25.37 -0.76 -5.65
C GLN A 328 -26.38 -1.88 -5.87
N ASP A 329 -25.92 -3.13 -5.90
CA ASP A 329 -26.76 -4.34 -5.96
C ASP A 329 -26.34 -5.35 -4.86
N PRO A 330 -26.78 -5.14 -3.61
CA PRO A 330 -26.35 -5.94 -2.48
C PRO A 330 -26.81 -7.40 -2.52
N VAL A 331 -27.77 -7.77 -3.39
CA VAL A 331 -28.21 -9.15 -3.57
C VAL A 331 -27.07 -10.01 -4.13
N THR A 332 -26.19 -9.43 -4.96
CA THR A 332 -25.02 -10.11 -5.53
C THR A 332 -23.99 -10.52 -4.48
N MET A 333 -24.04 -9.97 -3.27
CA MET A 333 -23.18 -10.36 -2.16
C MET A 333 -23.65 -11.63 -1.42
N LEU A 334 -24.82 -12.15 -1.79
CA LEU A 334 -25.45 -13.34 -1.17
C LEU A 334 -25.28 -14.61 -2.03
N ALA A 335 -24.73 -14.45 -3.25
CA ALA A 335 -24.54 -15.51 -4.24
C ALA A 335 -23.19 -16.24 -4.10
#